data_e72670cc59a6b1021bc52fd92a0beb71
#
_entry.id   e72670cc59a6b1021bc52fd92a0beb71
#
_cell.length_a   1.000
_cell.length_b   1.000
_cell.length_c   1.000
_cell.angle_alpha   90.00
_cell.angle_beta   90.00
_cell.angle_gamma   90.00
#
_symmetry.space_group_name_H-M   'P 1'
#
loop_
_entity.id
_entity.type
_entity.pdbx_description
1 polymer ?
#
loop_
_entity_poly.entity_id
_entity_poly.type
_entity_poly.pdbx_seq_one_letter_code
_entity_poly.pdbx_strand_id
1 'polypeptide(L)'
;MPIKLVILDRDGTINEASDEFVKSPEEWRPLPGALEAIARLNHAGYQVVVVSNQAGLGRGLLDMVQINAMHAKMHKMLAAVGGRVEAIFLCPHTPEEACACRMPAPGLFEQIAERWGISLAGVPVLGDQLCDVQAGSVAGCEPHLVLTGLGAQWRDQPLAVGFPPETQVHQDLPAFVDDFLAKQAVQIKQSKVAKDALKAKAAPASA
;
A
#
# COMPACT_ATOMS: atom_id res chain seq x y z
N MET A 1 13.08 -3.92 -16.82
CA MET A 1 11.63 -4.16 -16.66
C MET A 1 11.08 -3.01 -15.83
N PRO A 2 9.87 -2.52 -16.09
CA PRO A 2 9.28 -1.50 -15.23
C PRO A 2 9.16 -2.04 -13.79
N ILE A 3 9.46 -1.21 -12.81
CA ILE A 3 9.34 -1.54 -11.39
C ILE A 3 7.85 -1.72 -11.09
N LYS A 4 7.50 -2.86 -10.49
CA LYS A 4 6.16 -3.13 -10.01
C LYS A 4 6.12 -2.80 -8.53
N LEU A 5 5.33 -1.80 -8.16
CA LEU A 5 5.25 -1.28 -6.81
C LEU A 5 3.82 -1.36 -6.27
N VAL A 6 3.66 -1.63 -4.98
CA VAL A 6 2.43 -1.48 -4.21
C VAL A 6 2.78 -0.71 -2.93
N ILE A 7 1.99 0.29 -2.58
CA ILE A 7 2.18 1.10 -1.39
C ILE A 7 1.07 0.79 -0.39
N LEU A 8 1.43 0.46 0.84
CA LEU A 8 0.50 0.10 1.90
C LEU A 8 0.65 1.04 3.09
N ASP A 9 -0.46 1.50 3.65
CA ASP A 9 -0.44 1.97 5.03
C ASP A 9 -0.17 0.81 5.99
N ARG A 10 0.26 1.11 7.22
CA ARG A 10 0.64 0.11 8.21
C ARG A 10 -0.51 -0.25 9.14
N ASP A 11 -0.94 0.72 9.95
CA ASP A 11 -1.89 0.50 11.04
C ASP A 11 -3.33 0.49 10.52
N GLY A 12 -4.07 -0.60 10.73
CA GLY A 12 -5.39 -0.80 10.14
C GLY A 12 -5.38 -1.46 8.77
N THR A 13 -4.21 -1.58 8.11
CA THR A 13 -4.03 -2.21 6.80
C THR A 13 -3.20 -3.49 6.89
N ILE A 14 -2.02 -3.44 7.51
CA ILE A 14 -1.14 -4.61 7.72
C ILE A 14 -1.34 -5.20 9.12
N ASN A 15 -1.48 -4.35 10.14
CA ASN A 15 -1.68 -4.73 11.53
C ASN A 15 -2.90 -4.03 12.13
N GLU A 16 -3.37 -4.56 13.24
CA GLU A 16 -4.45 -3.96 14.02
C GLU A 16 -4.12 -2.50 14.36
N ALA A 17 -5.09 -1.60 14.14
CA ALA A 17 -5.00 -0.22 14.58
C ALA A 17 -5.32 -0.10 16.08
N SER A 18 -4.86 0.99 16.70
CA SER A 18 -5.19 1.34 18.08
C SER A 18 -5.43 2.85 18.19
N ASP A 19 -6.50 3.24 18.87
CA ASP A 19 -6.78 4.65 19.17
C ASP A 19 -5.72 5.30 20.07
N GLU A 20 -4.98 4.47 20.82
CA GLU A 20 -3.88 4.90 21.70
C GLU A 20 -2.48 4.72 21.06
N PHE A 21 -2.40 4.50 19.75
CA PHE A 21 -1.21 4.09 19.00
C PHE A 21 -0.73 2.66 19.36
N VAL A 22 -0.05 2.02 18.43
CA VAL A 22 0.68 0.78 18.67
C VAL A 22 2.10 1.15 19.13
N LYS A 23 2.41 0.89 20.39
CA LYS A 23 3.60 1.45 21.07
C LYS A 23 4.72 0.44 21.30
N SER A 24 4.43 -0.85 21.12
CA SER A 24 5.43 -1.89 21.40
C SER A 24 5.31 -3.08 20.43
N PRO A 25 6.35 -3.91 20.32
CA PRO A 25 6.25 -5.16 19.56
C PRO A 25 5.15 -6.10 20.08
N GLU A 26 4.85 -6.10 21.38
CA GLU A 26 3.79 -6.93 21.99
C GLU A 26 2.41 -6.51 21.53
N GLU A 27 2.20 -5.21 21.37
CA GLU A 27 0.94 -4.62 20.87
C GLU A 27 0.79 -4.78 19.36
N TRP A 28 1.90 -4.87 18.61
CA TRP A 28 1.86 -5.03 17.17
C TRP A 28 1.39 -6.43 16.77
N ARG A 29 0.20 -6.52 16.19
CA ARG A 29 -0.45 -7.77 15.76
C ARG A 29 -0.85 -7.66 14.30
N PRO A 30 -0.38 -8.55 13.41
CA PRO A 30 -0.80 -8.51 12.02
C PRO A 30 -2.29 -8.83 11.90
N LEU A 31 -2.96 -8.19 10.94
CA LEU A 31 -4.31 -8.56 10.55
C LEU A 31 -4.32 -9.94 9.90
N PRO A 32 -5.42 -10.70 10.01
CA PRO A 32 -5.53 -12.03 9.43
C PRO A 32 -5.21 -12.04 7.93
N GLY A 33 -4.27 -12.88 7.51
CA GLY A 33 -3.89 -13.04 6.10
C GLY A 33 -3.07 -11.89 5.49
N ALA A 34 -2.81 -10.80 6.24
CA ALA A 34 -2.11 -9.63 5.69
C ALA A 34 -0.66 -9.93 5.29
N LEU A 35 0.06 -10.72 6.08
CA LEU A 35 1.44 -11.08 5.80
C LEU A 35 1.54 -12.01 4.59
N GLU A 36 0.64 -12.99 4.48
CA GLU A 36 0.53 -13.89 3.34
C GLU A 36 0.15 -13.13 2.04
N ALA A 37 -0.71 -12.13 2.16
CA ALA A 37 -1.08 -11.26 1.03
C ALA A 37 0.15 -10.49 0.52
N ILE A 38 0.98 -9.92 1.41
CA ILE A 38 2.25 -9.28 1.04
C ILE A 38 3.20 -10.29 0.38
N ALA A 39 3.33 -11.50 0.93
CA ALA A 39 4.16 -12.54 0.32
C ALA A 39 3.71 -12.88 -1.11
N ARG A 40 2.40 -12.96 -1.36
CA ARG A 40 1.83 -13.20 -2.70
C ARG A 40 2.15 -12.06 -3.68
N LEU A 41 2.08 -10.79 -3.25
CA LEU A 41 2.53 -9.66 -4.07
C LEU A 41 4.01 -9.80 -4.44
N ASN A 42 4.87 -10.13 -3.46
CA ASN A 42 6.30 -10.31 -3.72
C ASN A 42 6.56 -11.47 -4.69
N HIS A 43 5.88 -12.61 -4.55
CA HIS A 43 5.99 -13.75 -5.49
C HIS A 43 5.52 -13.39 -6.90
N ALA A 44 4.56 -12.48 -7.05
CA ALA A 44 4.12 -11.94 -8.34
C ALA A 44 5.07 -10.85 -8.90
N GLY A 45 6.18 -10.57 -8.21
CA GLY A 45 7.22 -9.64 -8.60
C GLY A 45 6.95 -8.18 -8.22
N TYR A 46 6.01 -7.92 -7.31
CA TYR A 46 5.77 -6.58 -6.77
C TYR A 46 6.69 -6.31 -5.58
N GLN A 47 7.27 -5.12 -5.57
CA GLN A 47 7.90 -4.54 -4.39
C GLN A 47 6.80 -3.91 -3.52
N VAL A 48 6.87 -4.13 -2.22
CA VAL A 48 5.93 -3.56 -1.25
C VAL A 48 6.65 -2.50 -0.44
N VAL A 49 6.08 -1.31 -0.39
CA VAL A 49 6.55 -0.17 0.40
C VAL A 49 5.47 0.21 1.40
N VAL A 50 5.87 0.57 2.60
CA VAL A 50 4.95 1.02 3.65
C VAL A 50 5.07 2.52 3.83
N VAL A 51 3.92 3.19 3.95
CA VAL A 51 3.78 4.59 4.39
C VAL A 51 3.02 4.59 5.71
N SER A 52 3.32 5.51 6.62
CA SER A 52 2.57 5.56 7.89
C SER A 52 2.66 6.92 8.58
N ASN A 53 1.53 7.40 9.10
CA ASN A 53 1.46 8.55 9.99
C ASN A 53 1.69 8.11 11.44
N GLN A 54 2.84 8.48 12.03
CA GLN A 54 3.25 8.07 13.38
C GLN A 54 3.29 9.25 14.35
N ALA A 55 2.14 9.90 14.55
CA ALA A 55 2.03 11.07 15.45
C ALA A 55 2.39 10.76 16.91
N GLY A 56 2.37 9.49 17.32
CA GLY A 56 2.84 9.06 18.64
C GLY A 56 4.30 9.42 18.90
N LEU A 57 5.15 9.46 17.85
CA LEU A 57 6.54 9.95 17.96
C LEU A 57 6.59 11.43 18.32
N GLY A 58 5.88 12.29 17.57
CA GLY A 58 5.82 13.72 17.83
C GLY A 58 5.21 14.08 19.19
N ARG A 59 4.31 13.24 19.70
CA ARG A 59 3.71 13.38 21.02
C ARG A 59 4.57 12.80 22.16
N GLY A 60 5.71 12.17 21.84
CA GLY A 60 6.57 11.52 22.84
C GLY A 60 5.94 10.31 23.54
N LEU A 61 4.92 9.69 22.94
CA LEU A 61 4.25 8.48 23.46
C LEU A 61 5.02 7.21 23.15
N LEU A 62 5.88 7.27 22.14
CA LEU A 62 6.81 6.22 21.74
C LEU A 62 8.03 6.87 21.09
N ASP A 63 9.10 6.11 20.95
CA ASP A 63 10.35 6.54 20.35
C ASP A 63 10.76 5.68 19.12
N MET A 64 11.85 6.08 18.46
CA MET A 64 12.35 5.34 17.29
C MET A 64 12.88 3.94 17.63
N VAL A 65 13.24 3.66 18.89
CA VAL A 65 13.67 2.32 19.33
C VAL A 65 12.47 1.39 19.31
N GLN A 66 11.33 1.84 19.81
CA GLN A 66 10.07 1.10 19.81
C GLN A 66 9.54 0.88 18.38
N ILE A 67 9.57 1.93 17.53
CA ILE A 67 9.21 1.81 16.12
C ILE A 67 10.08 0.78 15.41
N ASN A 68 11.39 0.86 15.58
CA ASN A 68 12.32 -0.08 14.96
C ASN A 68 12.12 -1.52 15.47
N ALA A 69 11.81 -1.70 16.75
CA ALA A 69 11.50 -3.02 17.32
C ALA A 69 10.21 -3.63 16.71
N MET A 70 9.16 -2.82 16.52
CA MET A 70 7.94 -3.23 15.83
C MET A 70 8.21 -3.61 14.37
N HIS A 71 8.98 -2.79 13.65
CA HIS A 71 9.36 -3.08 12.26
C HIS A 71 10.23 -4.36 12.17
N ALA A 72 11.14 -4.59 13.11
CA ALA A 72 11.92 -5.82 13.18
C ALA A 72 11.03 -7.06 13.38
N LYS A 73 10.00 -6.96 14.25
CA LYS A 73 8.99 -8.02 14.41
C LYS A 73 8.23 -8.25 13.10
N MET A 74 7.76 -7.19 12.45
CA MET A 74 7.05 -7.28 11.17
C MET A 74 7.91 -7.98 10.11
N HIS A 75 9.16 -7.53 9.93
CA HIS A 75 10.09 -8.15 8.97
C HIS A 75 10.34 -9.64 9.26
N LYS A 76 10.52 -9.99 10.54
CA LYS A 76 10.71 -11.38 10.96
C LYS A 76 9.50 -12.25 10.61
N MET A 77 8.29 -11.75 10.88
CA MET A 77 7.05 -12.48 10.59
C MET A 77 6.80 -12.58 9.09
N LEU A 78 7.04 -11.51 8.33
CA LEU A 78 6.97 -11.53 6.86
C LEU A 78 7.95 -12.55 6.26
N ALA A 79 9.19 -12.57 6.71
CA ALA A 79 10.19 -13.52 6.24
C ALA A 79 9.76 -14.97 6.48
N ALA A 80 9.06 -15.25 7.58
CA ALA A 80 8.57 -16.60 7.90
C ALA A 80 7.51 -17.10 6.89
N VAL A 81 6.79 -16.19 6.21
CA VAL A 81 5.80 -16.52 5.16
C VAL A 81 6.34 -16.24 3.74
N GLY A 82 7.64 -15.94 3.60
CA GLY A 82 8.28 -15.67 2.31
C GLY A 82 7.98 -14.26 1.75
N GLY A 83 7.50 -13.35 2.59
CA GLY A 83 7.23 -11.97 2.25
C GLY A 83 8.32 -11.00 2.71
N ARG A 84 8.30 -9.79 2.16
CA ARG A 84 9.18 -8.69 2.55
C ARG A 84 8.57 -7.33 2.25
N VAL A 85 9.03 -6.32 2.96
CA VAL A 85 8.80 -4.90 2.68
C VAL A 85 10.13 -4.28 2.31
N GLU A 86 10.18 -3.56 1.20
CA GLU A 86 11.43 -2.99 0.65
C GLU A 86 11.87 -1.72 1.39
N ALA A 87 10.90 -0.93 1.85
CA ALA A 87 11.15 0.28 2.62
C ALA A 87 9.90 0.70 3.41
N ILE A 88 10.13 1.47 4.46
CA ILE A 88 9.08 2.08 5.29
C ILE A 88 9.35 3.57 5.34
N PHE A 89 8.37 4.37 4.96
CA PHE A 89 8.37 5.82 5.07
C PHE A 89 7.37 6.22 6.15
N LEU A 90 7.78 7.00 7.09
CA LEU A 90 6.91 7.43 8.19
C LEU A 90 6.96 8.94 8.39
N CYS A 91 5.81 9.51 8.76
CA CYS A 91 5.74 10.89 9.24
C CYS A 91 5.69 10.86 10.77
N PRO A 92 6.71 11.42 11.45
CA PRO A 92 6.74 11.47 12.91
C PRO A 92 5.91 12.63 13.50
N HIS A 93 5.49 13.57 12.67
CA HIS A 93 4.90 14.84 13.09
C HIS A 93 3.46 14.68 13.57
N THR A 94 3.06 15.54 14.49
CA THR A 94 1.66 15.68 14.92
C THR A 94 0.86 16.46 13.87
N PRO A 95 -0.50 16.39 13.90
CA PRO A 95 -1.32 17.18 12.98
C PRO A 95 -1.08 18.70 13.08
N GLU A 96 -0.71 19.17 14.26
CA GLU A 96 -0.51 20.59 14.58
C GLU A 96 0.78 21.17 13.96
N GLU A 97 1.74 20.31 13.61
CA GLU A 97 3.02 20.73 13.02
C GLU A 97 2.97 21.07 11.52
N ALA A 98 1.82 20.83 10.87
CA ALA A 98 1.54 21.21 9.47
C ALA A 98 2.70 20.89 8.48
N CYS A 99 3.30 19.70 8.60
CA CYS A 99 4.41 19.27 7.75
C CYS A 99 3.94 18.82 6.36
N ALA A 100 4.85 18.76 5.39
CA ALA A 100 4.57 18.29 4.04
C ALA A 100 4.47 16.75 3.93
N CYS A 101 4.94 15.98 4.94
CA CYS A 101 5.00 14.52 4.86
C CYS A 101 3.79 13.81 5.50
N ARG A 102 3.03 14.46 6.38
CA ARG A 102 1.88 13.82 7.00
C ARG A 102 0.71 13.72 6.02
N MET A 103 0.27 12.49 5.72
CA MET A 103 -0.94 12.26 4.94
C MET A 103 -2.15 12.99 5.59
N PRO A 104 -2.98 13.72 4.81
CA PRO A 104 -3.15 13.63 3.36
C PRO A 104 -2.15 14.42 2.49
N ALA A 105 -1.10 15.04 3.04
CA ALA A 105 -0.05 15.65 2.23
C ALA A 105 0.77 14.54 1.51
N PRO A 106 1.21 14.77 0.24
CA PRO A 106 1.83 13.74 -0.59
C PRO A 106 3.32 13.49 -0.32
N GLY A 107 3.95 14.18 0.64
CA GLY A 107 5.41 14.19 0.77
C GLY A 107 6.07 12.83 1.00
N LEU A 108 5.40 11.84 1.64
CA LEU A 108 5.94 10.48 1.72
C LEU A 108 5.95 9.80 0.36
N PHE A 109 4.94 10.05 -0.47
CA PHE A 109 4.85 9.51 -1.83
C PHE A 109 5.88 10.15 -2.76
N GLU A 110 6.13 11.45 -2.63
CA GLU A 110 7.19 12.15 -3.36
C GLU A 110 8.58 11.55 -3.05
N GLN A 111 8.86 11.24 -1.79
CA GLN A 111 10.08 10.53 -1.38
C GLN A 111 10.18 9.13 -1.99
N ILE A 112 9.06 8.41 -2.11
CA ILE A 112 9.03 7.11 -2.79
C ILE A 112 9.34 7.30 -4.27
N ALA A 113 8.67 8.22 -4.96
CA ALA A 113 8.91 8.52 -6.37
C ALA A 113 10.39 8.85 -6.64
N GLU A 114 10.98 9.71 -5.81
CA GLU A 114 12.39 10.09 -5.89
C GLU A 114 13.31 8.88 -5.68
N ARG A 115 13.10 8.11 -4.61
CA ARG A 115 13.95 6.96 -4.27
C ARG A 115 13.97 5.88 -5.34
N TRP A 116 12.85 5.62 -5.99
CA TRP A 116 12.73 4.63 -7.05
C TRP A 116 12.98 5.22 -8.44
N GLY A 117 13.02 6.53 -8.58
CA GLY A 117 13.19 7.22 -9.88
C GLY A 117 12.03 6.94 -10.84
N ILE A 118 10.79 6.83 -10.34
CA ILE A 118 9.60 6.48 -11.11
C ILE A 118 8.44 7.47 -10.88
N SER A 119 7.55 7.55 -11.87
CA SER A 119 6.22 8.11 -11.64
C SER A 119 5.37 7.12 -10.85
N LEU A 120 4.57 7.61 -9.89
CA LEU A 120 3.61 6.79 -9.16
C LEU A 120 2.26 6.66 -9.88
N ALA A 121 2.13 7.17 -11.10
CA ALA A 121 0.90 7.05 -11.88
C ALA A 121 0.48 5.59 -12.04
N GLY A 122 -0.71 5.25 -11.52
CA GLY A 122 -1.28 3.91 -11.56
C GLY A 122 -0.63 2.90 -10.60
N VAL A 123 0.24 3.34 -9.69
CA VAL A 123 0.74 2.50 -8.57
C VAL A 123 -0.39 2.38 -7.55
N PRO A 124 -0.81 1.16 -7.16
CA PRO A 124 -1.85 1.03 -6.14
C PRO A 124 -1.35 1.48 -4.77
N VAL A 125 -2.16 2.27 -4.09
CA VAL A 125 -2.00 2.63 -2.68
C VAL A 125 -3.18 2.12 -1.89
N LEU A 126 -2.93 1.44 -0.76
CA LEU A 126 -3.95 0.95 0.15
C LEU A 126 -3.80 1.61 1.52
N GLY A 127 -4.92 2.01 2.08
CA GLY A 127 -5.02 2.45 3.46
C GLY A 127 -6.43 2.20 4.01
N ASP A 128 -6.58 2.36 5.31
CA ASP A 128 -7.86 2.23 6.00
C ASP A 128 -8.52 3.60 6.25
N GLN A 129 -7.84 4.70 5.89
CA GLN A 129 -8.31 6.04 6.16
C GLN A 129 -8.39 6.90 4.89
N LEU A 130 -9.24 7.93 4.97
CA LEU A 130 -9.39 8.94 3.93
C LEU A 130 -8.05 9.61 3.57
N CYS A 131 -7.24 9.94 4.58
CA CYS A 131 -5.95 10.63 4.37
C CYS A 131 -4.96 9.84 3.55
N ASP A 132 -4.97 8.50 3.65
CA ASP A 132 -4.05 7.62 2.92
C ASP A 132 -4.35 7.63 1.43
N VAL A 133 -5.64 7.43 1.09
CA VAL A 133 -6.11 7.40 -0.30
C VAL A 133 -6.05 8.79 -0.94
N GLN A 134 -6.29 9.86 -0.18
CA GLN A 134 -6.12 11.23 -0.67
C GLN A 134 -4.67 11.54 -1.01
N ALA A 135 -3.74 11.24 -0.10
CA ALA A 135 -2.32 11.48 -0.32
C ALA A 135 -1.80 10.71 -1.55
N GLY A 136 -2.21 9.45 -1.66
CA GLY A 136 -1.86 8.62 -2.82
C GLY A 136 -2.44 9.15 -4.12
N SER A 137 -3.73 9.54 -4.14
CA SER A 137 -4.39 10.10 -5.32
C SER A 137 -3.72 11.40 -5.79
N VAL A 138 -3.36 12.30 -4.86
CA VAL A 138 -2.61 13.53 -5.18
C VAL A 138 -1.27 13.21 -5.83
N ALA A 139 -0.61 12.13 -5.42
CA ALA A 139 0.66 11.65 -6.00
C ALA A 139 0.47 10.87 -7.33
N GLY A 140 -0.78 10.70 -7.80
CA GLY A 140 -1.12 9.96 -9.02
C GLY A 140 -1.28 8.46 -8.85
N CYS A 141 -1.26 7.95 -7.62
CA CYS A 141 -1.52 6.56 -7.30
C CYS A 141 -2.98 6.16 -7.58
N GLU A 142 -3.22 4.86 -7.76
CA GLU A 142 -4.56 4.28 -7.80
C GLU A 142 -5.03 4.01 -6.36
N PRO A 143 -6.07 4.73 -5.86
CA PRO A 143 -6.46 4.67 -4.46
C PRO A 143 -7.35 3.46 -4.15
N HIS A 144 -7.01 2.73 -3.11
CA HIS A 144 -7.77 1.61 -2.57
C HIS A 144 -7.98 1.77 -1.07
N LEU A 145 -9.23 1.61 -0.63
CA LEU A 145 -9.62 1.61 0.78
C LEU A 145 -9.86 0.17 1.23
N VAL A 146 -9.29 -0.21 2.38
CA VAL A 146 -9.65 -1.46 3.06
C VAL A 146 -10.63 -1.20 4.19
N LEU A 147 -11.60 -2.12 4.35
CA LEU A 147 -12.63 -2.06 5.40
C LEU A 147 -12.17 -2.71 6.72
N THR A 148 -10.87 -2.63 7.00
CA THR A 148 -10.24 -2.97 8.28
C THR A 148 -9.88 -1.68 9.02
N GLY A 149 -9.42 -1.78 10.25
CA GLY A 149 -9.07 -0.59 11.04
C GLY A 149 -10.20 0.44 11.09
N LEU A 150 -9.88 1.71 10.82
CA LEU A 150 -10.86 2.80 10.77
C LEU A 150 -11.74 2.74 9.51
N GLY A 151 -11.31 2.02 8.47
CA GLY A 151 -12.10 1.80 7.25
C GLY A 151 -13.36 0.97 7.50
N ALA A 152 -13.41 0.21 8.60
CA ALA A 152 -14.56 -0.61 8.97
C ALA A 152 -15.87 0.20 9.11
N GLN A 153 -15.79 1.49 9.39
CA GLN A 153 -16.93 2.39 9.46
C GLN A 153 -17.69 2.51 8.11
N TRP A 154 -17.01 2.26 7.00
CA TRP A 154 -17.60 2.39 5.66
C TRP A 154 -18.20 1.08 5.12
N ARG A 155 -18.27 0.03 5.93
CA ARG A 155 -18.70 -1.31 5.48
C ARG A 155 -20.13 -1.33 4.93
N ASP A 156 -21.02 -0.59 5.56
CA ASP A 156 -22.47 -0.62 5.26
C ASP A 156 -23.01 0.76 4.82
N GLN A 157 -22.13 1.66 4.40
CA GLN A 157 -22.50 3.01 3.98
C GLN A 157 -21.61 3.52 2.84
N PRO A 158 -22.10 4.47 2.04
CA PRO A 158 -21.29 5.09 1.00
C PRO A 158 -20.11 5.83 1.59
N LEU A 159 -19.02 5.91 0.83
CA LEU A 159 -17.86 6.72 1.23
C LEU A 159 -18.26 8.20 1.38
N ALA A 160 -17.69 8.87 2.37
CA ALA A 160 -17.93 10.28 2.61
C ALA A 160 -17.42 11.16 1.46
N VAL A 161 -17.94 12.38 1.40
CA VAL A 161 -17.40 13.44 0.54
C VAL A 161 -15.92 13.66 0.91
N GLY A 162 -15.07 13.72 -0.11
CA GLY A 162 -13.60 13.89 0.04
C GLY A 162 -12.78 12.65 -0.33
N PHE A 163 -13.40 11.47 -0.40
CA PHE A 163 -12.73 10.33 -1.03
C PHE A 163 -12.53 10.62 -2.53
N PRO A 164 -11.33 10.30 -3.10
CA PRO A 164 -11.14 10.32 -4.54
C PRO A 164 -12.22 9.48 -5.23
N PRO A 165 -12.85 9.97 -6.31
CA PRO A 165 -13.98 9.28 -6.94
C PRO A 165 -13.62 7.90 -7.51
N GLU A 166 -12.34 7.68 -7.83
CA GLU A 166 -11.80 6.42 -8.32
C GLU A 166 -11.45 5.42 -7.21
N THR A 167 -11.67 5.75 -5.94
CA THR A 167 -11.33 4.88 -4.80
C THR A 167 -12.07 3.54 -4.90
N GLN A 168 -11.30 2.46 -5.01
CA GLN A 168 -11.83 1.09 -4.95
C GLN A 168 -11.85 0.60 -3.50
N VAL A 169 -12.90 -0.14 -3.13
CA VAL A 169 -13.11 -0.61 -1.75
C VAL A 169 -12.95 -2.12 -1.67
N HIS A 170 -12.20 -2.59 -0.69
CA HIS A 170 -11.93 -4.01 -0.45
C HIS A 170 -12.20 -4.36 1.02
N GLN A 171 -12.59 -5.60 1.29
CA GLN A 171 -12.86 -6.06 2.66
C GLN A 171 -11.60 -5.95 3.54
N ASP A 172 -10.45 -6.34 2.98
CA ASP A 172 -9.15 -6.38 3.64
C ASP A 172 -8.02 -6.42 2.60
N LEU A 173 -6.78 -6.47 3.06
CA LEU A 173 -5.60 -6.60 2.20
C LEU A 173 -5.58 -7.91 1.39
N PRO A 174 -5.93 -9.10 1.94
CA PRO A 174 -6.09 -10.31 1.15
C PRO A 174 -7.05 -10.18 -0.03
N ALA A 175 -8.25 -9.61 0.18
CA ALA A 175 -9.24 -9.41 -0.87
C ALA A 175 -8.74 -8.47 -1.97
N PHE A 176 -8.06 -7.37 -1.60
CA PHE A 176 -7.39 -6.53 -2.60
C PHE A 176 -6.39 -7.33 -3.43
N VAL A 177 -5.52 -8.12 -2.80
CA VAL A 177 -4.48 -8.87 -3.52
C VAL A 177 -5.08 -9.91 -4.45
N ASP A 178 -6.18 -10.57 -4.07
CA ASP A 178 -6.90 -11.50 -4.92
C ASP A 178 -7.39 -10.81 -6.20
N ASP A 179 -8.12 -9.71 -6.05
CA ASP A 179 -8.67 -8.94 -7.16
C ASP A 179 -7.57 -8.34 -8.05
N PHE A 180 -6.56 -7.75 -7.41
CA PHE A 180 -5.46 -7.10 -8.11
C PHE A 180 -4.66 -8.08 -8.97
N LEU A 181 -4.23 -9.20 -8.40
CA LEU A 181 -3.46 -10.21 -9.14
C LEU A 181 -4.29 -10.87 -10.25
N ALA A 182 -5.59 -11.10 -10.02
CA ALA A 182 -6.49 -11.61 -11.05
C ALA A 182 -6.60 -10.64 -12.25
N LYS A 183 -6.80 -9.33 -11.98
CA LYS A 183 -6.83 -8.28 -13.03
C LYS A 183 -5.51 -8.23 -13.81
N GLN A 184 -4.37 -8.27 -13.11
CA GLN A 184 -3.05 -8.27 -13.74
C GLN A 184 -2.82 -9.48 -14.64
N ALA A 185 -3.25 -10.67 -14.23
CA ALA A 185 -3.15 -11.89 -15.03
C ALA A 185 -3.95 -11.80 -16.35
N VAL A 186 -5.15 -11.20 -16.30
CA VAL A 186 -5.97 -10.95 -17.48
C VAL A 186 -5.30 -9.97 -18.43
N GLN A 187 -4.79 -8.85 -17.93
CA GLN A 187 -4.10 -7.84 -18.74
C GLN A 187 -2.85 -8.39 -19.44
N ILE A 188 -2.07 -9.22 -18.74
CA ILE A 188 -0.90 -9.88 -19.32
C ILE A 188 -1.30 -10.80 -20.46
N LYS A 189 -2.35 -11.61 -20.30
CA LYS A 189 -2.87 -12.51 -21.36
C LYS A 189 -3.33 -11.70 -22.58
N GLN A 190 -4.10 -10.65 -22.39
CA GLN A 190 -4.59 -9.78 -23.46
C GLN A 190 -3.43 -9.11 -24.22
N SER A 191 -2.44 -8.58 -23.50
CA SER A 191 -1.26 -7.95 -24.09
C SER A 191 -0.42 -8.94 -24.91
N LYS A 192 -0.33 -10.21 -24.46
CA LYS A 192 0.36 -11.26 -25.20
C LYS A 192 -0.37 -11.60 -26.50
N VAL A 193 -1.69 -11.80 -26.43
CA VAL A 193 -2.52 -12.08 -27.64
C VAL A 193 -2.41 -10.94 -28.65
N ALA A 194 -2.49 -9.68 -28.19
CA ALA A 194 -2.35 -8.52 -29.08
C ALA A 194 -0.98 -8.46 -29.77
N LYS A 195 0.11 -8.75 -29.03
CA LYS A 195 1.48 -8.81 -29.59
C LYS A 195 1.64 -9.93 -30.61
N ASP A 196 1.09 -11.10 -30.34
CA ASP A 196 1.18 -12.25 -31.25
C ASP A 196 0.38 -12.00 -32.54
N ALA A 197 -0.80 -11.39 -32.45
CA ALA A 197 -1.60 -10.97 -33.60
C ALA A 197 -0.89 -9.91 -34.47
N LEU A 198 -0.17 -8.97 -33.84
CA LEU A 198 0.61 -7.96 -34.55
C LEU A 198 1.80 -8.57 -35.31
N LYS A 199 2.49 -9.53 -34.66
CA LYS A 199 3.59 -10.29 -35.31
C LYS A 199 3.10 -11.13 -36.50
N ALA A 200 1.93 -11.77 -36.37
CA ALA A 200 1.35 -12.55 -37.46
C ALA A 200 0.98 -11.67 -38.68
N LYS A 201 0.51 -10.43 -38.46
CA LYS A 201 0.23 -9.47 -39.53
C LYS A 201 1.49 -8.88 -40.20
N ALA A 202 2.61 -8.85 -39.50
CA ALA A 202 3.87 -8.29 -39.97
C ALA A 202 4.74 -9.33 -40.68
N ALA A 203 4.38 -10.61 -40.70
CA ALA A 203 5.10 -11.65 -41.44
C ALA A 203 4.90 -11.44 -42.96
N PRO A 204 5.99 -11.30 -43.78
CA PRO A 204 5.84 -11.15 -45.22
C PRO A 204 5.17 -12.38 -45.80
N ALA A 205 4.19 -12.16 -46.69
CA ALA A 205 3.64 -13.23 -47.51
C ALA A 205 4.79 -13.83 -48.32
N SER A 206 5.20 -15.04 -47.98
CA SER A 206 6.17 -15.80 -48.76
C SER A 206 5.58 -16.08 -50.13
N ALA A 207 6.12 -15.44 -51.14
CA ALA A 207 5.83 -15.72 -52.54
C ALA A 207 6.51 -17.02 -52.99
#